data_203cb61750de88c1ab35d758ade1d86f
#
_entry.id   203cb61750de88c1ab35d758ade1d86f
#
_cell.length_a   1.000
_cell.length_b   1.000
_cell.length_c   1.000
_cell.angle_alpha   90.00
_cell.angle_beta   90.00
_cell.angle_gamma   90.00
#
_symmetry.space_group_name_H-M   'P 1'
#
loop_
_entity.id
_entity.type
_entity.pdbx_description
1 polymer ?
#
loop_
_entity_poly.entity_id
_entity_poly.type
_entity_poly.pdbx_seq_one_letter_code
_entity_poly.pdbx_strand_id
1 'polypeptide(L)'
;MCKRIVADLRAGVNPGRLAGMAKRLIVGITGATGAAYGVRLLEVLRRQRGWESHLVLSEAAALTAWQELGLKRKDVERLADAVYNPRDVGAAPASGSFLSEGMVIAPCSMKTLAAVAHAHADDLVSRAADVVLKERRRLVLLPREAPLNLAHLRNMVAVTEMGAIVFPPVPALYAKPKSVEEMVEHTVARVLDLYGIRAPGIRRWAGMKGSSPARD
;
A
#
# COMPACT_ATOMS: atom_id res chain seq x y z
N MET A 1 -0.62 -19.57 -9.31
CA MET A 1 -0.53 -18.23 -8.72
C MET A 1 -1.54 -18.00 -7.59
N CYS A 2 -2.80 -18.35 -7.72
CA CYS A 2 -3.86 -18.06 -6.74
C CYS A 2 -3.88 -18.94 -5.45
N LYS A 3 -3.30 -20.14 -5.44
CA LYS A 3 -3.50 -21.12 -4.34
C LYS A 3 -2.81 -20.78 -3.01
N ARG A 4 -1.72 -20.00 -3.00
CA ARG A 4 -1.00 -19.63 -1.76
C ARG A 4 -1.62 -18.43 -1.04
N ILE A 5 -2.16 -17.48 -1.79
CA ILE A 5 -2.85 -16.29 -1.23
C ILE A 5 -4.16 -16.70 -0.53
N VAL A 6 -4.87 -17.71 -1.08
CA VAL A 6 -6.16 -18.19 -0.54
C VAL A 6 -6.00 -19.07 0.72
N ALA A 7 -4.84 -19.70 0.93
CA ALA A 7 -4.62 -20.56 2.10
C ALA A 7 -4.61 -19.80 3.44
N ASP A 8 -4.23 -18.51 3.42
CA ASP A 8 -4.12 -17.67 4.63
C ASP A 8 -5.46 -17.04 5.10
N LEU A 9 -6.51 -17.11 4.29
CA LEU A 9 -7.85 -16.60 4.65
C LEU A 9 -8.53 -17.37 5.80
N ARG A 10 -7.99 -18.53 6.21
CA ARG A 10 -8.54 -19.37 7.27
C ARG A 10 -7.92 -19.16 8.66
N ALA A 11 -6.87 -18.34 8.77
CA ALA A 11 -6.27 -18.01 10.06
C ALA A 11 -7.18 -16.98 10.79
N GLY A 12 -7.83 -17.45 11.86
CA GLY A 12 -8.77 -16.67 12.66
C GLY A 12 -8.21 -15.36 13.22
N VAL A 13 -9.11 -14.45 13.56
CA VAL A 13 -8.83 -13.19 14.27
C VAL A 13 -7.97 -13.48 15.49
N ASN A 14 -6.82 -12.81 15.60
CA ASN A 14 -5.89 -12.98 16.72
C ASN A 14 -6.47 -12.34 17.99
N PRO A 15 -6.86 -13.09 19.04
CA PRO A 15 -7.52 -12.55 20.23
C PRO A 15 -6.60 -11.77 21.20
N GLY A 16 -5.35 -11.51 20.82
CA GLY A 16 -4.31 -10.96 21.71
C GLY A 16 -3.98 -9.47 21.49
N ARG A 17 -4.88 -8.66 20.92
CA ARG A 17 -4.68 -7.19 20.88
C ARG A 17 -5.00 -6.57 22.22
N LEU A 18 -3.99 -6.51 23.11
CA LEU A 18 -4.05 -5.79 24.37
C LEU A 18 -4.22 -4.28 24.14
N ALA A 19 -5.06 -3.66 24.97
CA ALA A 19 -5.50 -2.27 24.97
C ALA A 19 -4.38 -1.26 25.31
N GLY A 20 -3.43 -1.08 24.38
CA GLY A 20 -2.67 0.15 24.21
C GLY A 20 -3.13 0.76 22.89
N MET A 21 -3.20 2.10 22.75
CA MET A 21 -3.67 2.73 21.51
C MET A 21 -2.90 2.17 20.31
N ALA A 22 -3.56 1.30 19.54
CA ALA A 22 -2.94 0.70 18.35
C ALA A 22 -2.61 1.79 17.33
N LYS A 23 -1.45 1.69 16.71
CA LYS A 23 -1.03 2.55 15.61
C LYS A 23 -1.89 2.25 14.40
N ARG A 24 -2.43 3.28 13.74
CA ARG A 24 -3.33 3.13 12.61
C ARG A 24 -2.62 3.45 11.31
N LEU A 25 -2.74 2.57 10.31
CA LEU A 25 -2.29 2.83 8.95
C LEU A 25 -3.48 2.79 8.00
N ILE A 26 -3.69 3.89 7.26
CA ILE A 26 -4.72 3.94 6.23
C ILE A 26 -4.16 3.26 4.98
N VAL A 27 -4.92 2.36 4.39
CA VAL A 27 -4.57 1.65 3.16
C VAL A 27 -5.59 1.97 2.09
N GLY A 28 -5.18 2.73 1.08
CA GLY A 28 -5.94 2.97 -0.13
C GLY A 28 -5.57 1.93 -1.20
N ILE A 29 -6.55 1.31 -1.83
CA ILE A 29 -6.33 0.45 -2.99
C ILE A 29 -7.14 1.03 -4.15
N THR A 30 -6.46 1.39 -5.26
CA THR A 30 -7.08 2.05 -6.41
C THR A 30 -6.95 1.23 -7.69
N GLY A 31 -7.64 1.65 -8.75
CA GLY A 31 -7.83 0.88 -9.97
C GLY A 31 -6.64 0.92 -10.93
N ALA A 32 -5.45 0.59 -10.45
CA ALA A 32 -4.31 0.27 -11.29
C ALA A 32 -3.97 -1.22 -11.16
N THR A 33 -3.29 -1.81 -12.15
CA THR A 33 -2.81 -3.19 -11.99
C THR A 33 -1.81 -3.30 -10.84
N GLY A 34 -1.75 -4.45 -10.18
CA GLY A 34 -0.95 -4.66 -8.98
C GLY A 34 -1.78 -4.64 -7.69
N ALA A 35 -3.06 -5.06 -7.74
CA ALA A 35 -3.88 -5.25 -6.54
C ALA A 35 -3.18 -6.11 -5.48
N ALA A 36 -2.26 -6.99 -5.91
CA ALA A 36 -1.44 -7.84 -5.05
C ALA A 36 -0.63 -7.03 -4.01
N TYR A 37 -0.16 -5.83 -4.31
CA TYR A 37 0.58 -4.99 -3.36
C TYR A 37 -0.29 -4.56 -2.18
N GLY A 38 -1.51 -4.08 -2.46
CA GLY A 38 -2.46 -3.67 -1.42
C GLY A 38 -2.95 -4.84 -0.57
N VAL A 39 -3.28 -5.96 -1.22
CA VAL A 39 -3.68 -7.20 -0.55
C VAL A 39 -2.57 -7.70 0.37
N ARG A 40 -1.33 -7.79 -0.14
CA ARG A 40 -0.19 -8.26 0.65
C ARG A 40 0.13 -7.31 1.81
N LEU A 41 -0.02 -6.00 1.62
CA LEU A 41 0.15 -5.00 2.67
C LEU A 41 -0.83 -5.27 3.83
N LEU A 42 -2.12 -5.50 3.54
CA LEU A 42 -3.14 -5.84 4.53
C LEU A 42 -2.82 -7.15 5.25
N GLU A 43 -2.42 -8.20 4.53
CA GLU A 43 -2.03 -9.49 5.12
C GLU A 43 -0.87 -9.35 6.11
N VAL A 44 0.14 -8.54 5.78
CA VAL A 44 1.28 -8.31 6.67
C VAL A 44 0.85 -7.50 7.89
N LEU A 45 0.08 -6.41 7.71
CA LEU A 45 -0.42 -5.57 8.81
C LEU A 45 -1.28 -6.37 9.80
N ARG A 46 -2.13 -7.26 9.30
CA ARG A 46 -2.97 -8.13 10.14
C ARG A 46 -2.16 -8.99 11.14
N ARG A 47 -0.89 -9.29 10.80
CA ARG A 47 0.01 -10.08 11.66
C ARG A 47 0.85 -9.20 12.59
N GLN A 48 0.83 -7.87 12.41
CA GLN A 48 1.61 -6.94 13.24
C GLN A 48 0.87 -6.58 14.52
N ARG A 49 1.50 -6.88 15.66
CA ARG A 49 0.96 -6.46 16.96
C ARG A 49 1.04 -4.94 17.11
N GLY A 50 -0.01 -4.34 17.67
CA GLY A 50 -0.07 -2.91 17.92
C GLY A 50 -0.33 -2.06 16.68
N TRP A 51 -0.72 -2.66 15.54
CA TRP A 51 -1.14 -1.94 14.34
C TRP A 51 -2.56 -2.31 13.93
N GLU A 52 -3.28 -1.34 13.39
CA GLU A 52 -4.61 -1.49 12.79
C GLU A 52 -4.58 -0.96 11.36
N SER A 53 -5.15 -1.73 10.44
CA SER A 53 -5.32 -1.35 9.03
C SER A 53 -6.70 -0.77 8.78
N HIS A 54 -6.76 0.41 8.17
CA HIS A 54 -7.98 1.14 7.83
C HIS A 54 -8.10 1.20 6.31
N LEU A 55 -8.92 0.33 5.72
CA LEU A 55 -9.02 0.14 4.28
C LEU A 55 -10.03 1.09 3.63
N VAL A 56 -9.61 1.73 2.54
CA VAL A 56 -10.47 2.36 1.54
C VAL A 56 -10.24 1.69 0.19
N LEU A 57 -11.18 0.85 -0.26
CA LEU A 57 -11.09 0.09 -1.51
C LEU A 57 -11.99 0.73 -2.58
N SER A 58 -11.41 1.29 -3.63
CA SER A 58 -12.19 1.88 -4.72
C SER A 58 -12.97 0.81 -5.51
N GLU A 59 -14.00 1.23 -6.26
CA GLU A 59 -14.76 0.31 -7.12
C GLU A 59 -13.86 -0.34 -8.17
N ALA A 60 -13.03 0.47 -8.84
CA ALA A 60 -12.09 -0.03 -9.84
C ALA A 60 -11.06 -1.00 -9.24
N ALA A 61 -10.60 -0.77 -8.00
CA ALA A 61 -9.68 -1.69 -7.32
C ALA A 61 -10.32 -3.05 -7.03
N ALA A 62 -11.61 -3.09 -6.68
CA ALA A 62 -12.31 -4.35 -6.47
C ALA A 62 -12.41 -5.17 -7.77
N LEU A 63 -12.62 -4.51 -8.93
CA LEU A 63 -12.60 -5.16 -10.24
C LEU A 63 -11.19 -5.69 -10.58
N THR A 64 -10.15 -4.89 -10.33
CA THR A 64 -8.77 -5.31 -10.56
C THR A 64 -8.38 -6.48 -9.67
N ALA A 65 -8.75 -6.47 -8.40
CA ALA A 65 -8.49 -7.58 -7.47
C ALA A 65 -9.19 -8.88 -7.93
N TRP A 66 -10.40 -8.77 -8.45
CA TRP A 66 -11.08 -9.92 -9.02
C TRP A 66 -10.36 -10.45 -10.28
N GLN A 67 -10.01 -9.56 -11.20
CA GLN A 67 -9.35 -9.93 -12.46
C GLN A 67 -7.97 -10.53 -12.26
N GLU A 68 -7.16 -9.97 -11.36
CA GLU A 68 -5.76 -10.36 -11.16
C GLU A 68 -5.60 -11.53 -10.16
N LEU A 69 -6.44 -11.56 -9.11
CA LEU A 69 -6.24 -12.45 -7.97
C LEU A 69 -7.43 -13.41 -7.75
N GLY A 70 -8.56 -13.21 -8.44
CA GLY A 70 -9.80 -13.95 -8.19
C GLY A 70 -10.46 -13.61 -6.83
N LEU A 71 -10.07 -12.49 -6.20
CA LEU A 71 -10.59 -12.06 -4.92
C LEU A 71 -11.80 -11.14 -5.09
N LYS A 72 -12.93 -11.49 -4.46
CA LYS A 72 -14.08 -10.61 -4.39
C LYS A 72 -13.80 -9.44 -3.44
N ARG A 73 -14.53 -8.32 -3.58
CA ARG A 73 -14.48 -7.18 -2.67
C ARG A 73 -14.45 -7.61 -1.19
N LYS A 74 -15.39 -8.46 -0.77
CA LYS A 74 -15.48 -8.94 0.61
C LYS A 74 -14.26 -9.73 1.09
N ASP A 75 -13.54 -10.40 0.18
CA ASP A 75 -12.34 -11.17 0.54
C ASP A 75 -11.18 -10.22 0.86
N VAL A 76 -11.05 -9.11 0.11
CA VAL A 76 -10.07 -8.06 0.40
C VAL A 76 -10.45 -7.30 1.68
N GLU A 77 -11.73 -6.94 1.85
CA GLU A 77 -12.24 -6.22 3.02
C GLU A 77 -12.01 -7.00 4.33
N ARG A 78 -12.13 -8.32 4.32
CA ARG A 78 -11.86 -9.18 5.49
C ARG A 78 -10.41 -9.18 5.97
N LEU A 79 -9.47 -8.69 5.15
CA LEU A 79 -8.06 -8.59 5.55
C LEU A 79 -7.79 -7.38 6.44
N ALA A 80 -8.66 -6.36 6.40
CA ALA A 80 -8.51 -5.13 7.14
C ALA A 80 -9.22 -5.18 8.51
N ASP A 81 -8.75 -4.35 9.45
CA ASP A 81 -9.36 -4.19 10.77
C ASP A 81 -10.57 -3.27 10.72
N ALA A 82 -10.53 -2.23 9.87
CA ALA A 82 -11.66 -1.34 9.60
C ALA A 82 -11.76 -1.08 8.08
N VAL A 83 -12.99 -0.97 7.59
CA VAL A 83 -13.30 -0.75 6.17
C VAL A 83 -14.21 0.45 6.03
N TYR A 84 -13.92 1.30 5.06
CA TYR A 84 -14.69 2.51 4.77
C TYR A 84 -15.22 2.51 3.34
N ASN A 85 -16.43 3.03 3.17
CA ASN A 85 -16.98 3.25 1.83
C ASN A 85 -16.17 4.35 1.11
N PRO A 86 -15.64 4.10 -0.09
CA PRO A 86 -14.86 5.10 -0.82
C PRO A 86 -15.64 6.38 -1.19
N ARG A 87 -16.97 6.34 -1.17
CA ARG A 87 -17.84 7.51 -1.43
C ARG A 87 -18.16 8.31 -0.17
N ASP A 88 -17.83 7.80 1.00
CA ASP A 88 -18.12 8.48 2.28
C ASP A 88 -16.96 9.42 2.66
N VAL A 89 -17.00 10.62 2.09
CA VAL A 89 -16.01 11.67 2.40
C VAL A 89 -16.16 12.27 3.80
N GLY A 90 -17.18 11.85 4.55
CA GLY A 90 -17.39 12.20 5.97
C GLY A 90 -16.89 11.15 6.96
N ALA A 91 -16.36 10.02 6.48
CA ALA A 91 -15.83 8.95 7.33
C ALA A 91 -14.61 9.41 8.15
N ALA A 92 -14.29 8.68 9.22
CA ALA A 92 -13.23 9.03 10.16
C ALA A 92 -11.89 9.41 9.51
N PRO A 93 -11.37 8.70 8.49
CA PRO A 93 -10.11 9.08 7.82
C PRO A 93 -10.15 10.44 7.09
N ALA A 94 -11.33 11.00 6.85
CA ALA A 94 -11.51 12.33 6.25
C ALA A 94 -11.26 13.49 7.24
N SER A 95 -11.02 13.20 8.51
CA SER A 95 -10.78 14.19 9.57
C SER A 95 -9.34 14.17 10.06
N GLY A 96 -8.74 15.34 10.27
CA GLY A 96 -7.41 15.49 10.89
C GLY A 96 -7.35 14.99 12.34
N SER A 97 -8.49 14.95 13.05
CA SER A 97 -8.58 14.40 14.40
C SER A 97 -8.48 12.87 14.45
N PHE A 98 -8.64 12.18 13.32
CA PHE A 98 -8.39 10.75 13.22
C PHE A 98 -6.86 10.50 13.24
N LEU A 99 -6.37 10.07 14.40
CA LEU A 99 -4.95 9.82 14.58
C LEU A 99 -4.51 8.57 13.79
N SER A 100 -3.57 8.75 12.86
CA SER A 100 -2.93 7.68 12.10
C SER A 100 -1.44 7.97 11.92
N GLU A 101 -0.64 6.93 11.72
CA GLU A 101 0.78 7.04 11.37
C GLU A 101 0.97 7.49 9.91
N GLY A 102 -0.11 7.53 9.14
CA GLY A 102 -0.12 7.94 7.75
C GLY A 102 -0.97 7.05 6.85
N MET A 103 -0.67 7.08 5.54
CA MET A 103 -1.44 6.35 4.52
C MET A 103 -0.51 5.77 3.46
N VAL A 104 -0.84 4.57 3.00
CA VAL A 104 -0.26 3.95 1.79
C VAL A 104 -1.36 3.82 0.74
N ILE A 105 -1.11 4.24 -0.50
CA ILE A 105 -1.98 3.95 -1.64
C ILE A 105 -1.26 2.96 -2.55
N ALA A 106 -1.71 1.71 -2.54
CA ALA A 106 -1.08 0.59 -3.22
C ALA A 106 -2.09 -0.37 -3.89
N PRO A 107 -2.16 -0.42 -5.22
CA PRO A 107 -1.51 0.47 -6.17
C PRO A 107 -2.18 1.85 -6.19
N CYS A 108 -1.45 2.87 -6.67
CA CYS A 108 -1.96 4.21 -6.91
C CYS A 108 -2.17 4.42 -8.41
N SER A 109 -3.42 4.61 -8.84
CA SER A 109 -3.75 4.93 -10.22
C SER A 109 -3.35 6.36 -10.58
N MET A 110 -3.12 6.66 -11.86
CA MET A 110 -2.81 8.01 -12.32
C MET A 110 -3.95 8.99 -12.03
N LYS A 111 -5.23 8.54 -12.04
CA LYS A 111 -6.36 9.35 -11.59
C LYS A 111 -6.17 9.80 -10.13
N THR A 112 -5.86 8.85 -9.26
CA THR A 112 -5.67 9.12 -7.83
C THR A 112 -4.43 9.98 -7.58
N LEU A 113 -3.33 9.70 -8.28
CA LEU A 113 -2.12 10.55 -8.22
C LEU A 113 -2.44 12.00 -8.61
N ALA A 114 -3.19 12.21 -9.71
CA ALA A 114 -3.61 13.54 -10.15
C ALA A 114 -4.52 14.22 -9.12
N ALA A 115 -5.47 13.49 -8.53
CA ALA A 115 -6.36 14.02 -7.50
C ALA A 115 -5.56 14.50 -6.27
N VAL A 116 -4.60 13.71 -5.79
CA VAL A 116 -3.72 14.11 -4.69
C VAL A 116 -2.85 15.31 -5.06
N ALA A 117 -2.26 15.32 -6.28
CA ALA A 117 -1.41 16.42 -6.75
C ALA A 117 -2.12 17.77 -6.82
N HIS A 118 -3.43 17.76 -7.02
CA HIS A 118 -4.25 18.97 -7.16
C HIS A 118 -5.20 19.21 -5.97
N ALA A 119 -5.01 18.47 -4.85
CA ALA A 119 -5.89 18.53 -3.68
C ALA A 119 -7.39 18.32 -4.03
N HIS A 120 -7.66 17.51 -5.06
CA HIS A 120 -9.00 17.21 -5.50
C HIS A 120 -9.55 16.01 -4.72
N ALA A 121 -10.38 16.28 -3.72
CA ALA A 121 -10.81 15.32 -2.69
C ALA A 121 -12.28 14.89 -2.88
N ASP A 122 -12.62 14.36 -4.05
CA ASP A 122 -13.97 13.94 -4.44
C ASP A 122 -14.35 12.52 -3.98
N ASP A 123 -13.38 11.75 -3.52
CA ASP A 123 -13.57 10.44 -2.89
C ASP A 123 -12.78 10.32 -1.58
N LEU A 124 -13.07 9.30 -0.77
CA LEU A 124 -12.41 9.13 0.52
C LEU A 124 -10.93 8.79 0.41
N VAL A 125 -10.47 8.17 -0.70
CA VAL A 125 -9.04 7.89 -0.89
C VAL A 125 -8.27 9.19 -1.05
N SER A 126 -8.71 10.07 -1.96
CA SER A 126 -8.09 11.38 -2.19
C SER A 126 -8.26 12.31 -1.00
N ARG A 127 -9.44 12.29 -0.33
CA ARG A 127 -9.66 13.09 0.88
C ARG A 127 -8.77 12.66 2.04
N ALA A 128 -8.62 11.37 2.32
CA ALA A 128 -7.74 10.88 3.37
C ALA A 128 -6.26 11.20 3.08
N ALA A 129 -5.83 11.13 1.81
CA ALA A 129 -4.48 11.53 1.40
C ALA A 129 -4.23 13.03 1.63
N ASP A 130 -5.19 13.90 1.29
CA ASP A 130 -5.14 15.34 1.57
C ASP A 130 -5.01 15.61 3.07
N VAL A 131 -5.84 14.92 3.89
CA VAL A 131 -5.76 15.03 5.36
C VAL A 131 -4.38 14.60 5.88
N VAL A 132 -3.86 13.47 5.41
CA VAL A 132 -2.54 12.97 5.83
C VAL A 132 -1.44 13.97 5.51
N LEU A 133 -1.48 14.58 4.33
CA LEU A 133 -0.49 15.60 3.92
C LEU A 133 -0.61 16.89 4.74
N LYS A 134 -1.82 17.43 4.93
CA LYS A 134 -2.00 18.67 5.72
C LYS A 134 -1.62 18.51 7.18
N GLU A 135 -1.79 17.31 7.75
CA GLU A 135 -1.36 16.96 9.11
C GLU A 135 0.13 16.56 9.19
N ARG A 136 0.88 16.72 8.09
CA ARG A 136 2.32 16.38 8.01
C ARG A 136 2.62 14.92 8.39
N ARG A 137 1.67 14.02 8.14
CA ARG A 137 1.85 12.57 8.31
C ARG A 137 2.38 11.96 7.02
N ARG A 138 2.96 10.78 7.11
CA ARG A 138 3.56 10.12 5.96
C ARG A 138 2.51 9.60 4.97
N LEU A 139 2.62 10.02 3.72
CA LEU A 139 1.86 9.46 2.60
C LEU A 139 2.82 8.75 1.66
N VAL A 140 2.57 7.47 1.37
CA VAL A 140 3.33 6.67 0.39
C VAL A 140 2.41 6.29 -0.75
N LEU A 141 2.81 6.64 -1.97
CA LEU A 141 2.09 6.36 -3.19
C LEU A 141 2.86 5.34 -4.02
N LEU A 142 2.23 4.24 -4.41
CA LEU A 142 2.79 3.25 -5.33
C LEU A 142 2.18 3.44 -6.73
N PRO A 143 2.60 4.49 -7.48
CA PRO A 143 2.07 4.73 -8.81
C PRO A 143 2.46 3.58 -9.74
N ARG A 144 1.47 3.11 -10.51
CA ARG A 144 1.71 2.06 -11.50
C ARG A 144 1.12 2.46 -12.84
N GLU A 145 2.00 2.81 -13.77
CA GLU A 145 1.70 3.16 -15.15
C GLU A 145 2.95 2.99 -16.03
N ALA A 146 2.76 2.59 -17.28
CA ALA A 146 3.80 2.54 -18.29
C ALA A 146 3.19 2.60 -19.71
N PRO A 147 3.72 3.43 -20.64
CA PRO A 147 4.72 4.48 -20.40
C PRO A 147 4.14 5.67 -19.63
N LEU A 148 5.00 6.49 -19.04
CA LEU A 148 4.60 7.72 -18.38
C LEU A 148 4.53 8.88 -19.38
N ASN A 149 3.51 9.73 -19.28
CA ASN A 149 3.43 11.00 -19.97
C ASN A 149 3.88 12.17 -19.08
N LEU A 150 3.99 13.38 -19.67
CA LEU A 150 4.46 14.54 -18.94
C LEU A 150 3.55 14.94 -17.77
N ALA A 151 2.22 14.75 -17.89
CA ALA A 151 1.29 15.06 -16.80
C ALA A 151 1.51 14.11 -15.59
N HIS A 152 1.76 12.83 -15.84
CA HIS A 152 2.10 11.88 -14.79
C HIS A 152 3.36 12.29 -14.04
N LEU A 153 4.42 12.67 -14.77
CA LEU A 153 5.68 13.11 -14.17
C LEU A 153 5.52 14.40 -13.37
N ARG A 154 4.79 15.40 -13.88
CA ARG A 154 4.49 16.64 -13.15
C ARG A 154 3.70 16.38 -11.87
N ASN A 155 2.71 15.49 -11.91
CA ASN A 155 1.96 15.10 -10.72
C ASN A 155 2.84 14.39 -9.69
N MET A 156 3.79 13.56 -10.11
CA MET A 156 4.78 12.94 -9.20
C MET A 156 5.66 14.00 -8.54
N VAL A 157 6.11 15.00 -9.28
CA VAL A 157 6.87 16.14 -8.73
C VAL A 157 6.01 16.88 -7.71
N ALA A 158 4.79 17.27 -8.06
CA ALA A 158 3.90 18.04 -7.18
C ALA A 158 3.63 17.31 -5.86
N VAL A 159 3.28 16.02 -5.88
CA VAL A 159 3.04 15.28 -4.63
C VAL A 159 4.32 15.11 -3.80
N THR A 160 5.50 15.03 -4.43
CA THR A 160 6.78 14.95 -3.74
C THR A 160 7.11 16.27 -3.04
N GLU A 161 6.87 17.41 -3.68
CA GLU A 161 7.02 18.76 -3.10
C GLU A 161 6.09 18.97 -1.89
N MET A 162 4.88 18.37 -1.92
CA MET A 162 3.96 18.38 -0.78
C MET A 162 4.39 17.44 0.36
N GLY A 163 5.40 16.61 0.17
CA GLY A 163 5.94 15.70 1.18
C GLY A 163 5.46 14.24 1.08
N ALA A 164 4.75 13.87 0.02
CA ALA A 164 4.46 12.46 -0.25
C ALA A 164 5.71 11.72 -0.74
N ILE A 165 5.75 10.42 -0.50
CA ILE A 165 6.77 9.52 -1.01
C ILE A 165 6.22 8.79 -2.23
N VAL A 166 6.78 9.09 -3.40
CA VAL A 166 6.49 8.35 -4.63
C VAL A 166 7.36 7.09 -4.65
N PHE A 167 6.73 5.93 -4.54
CA PHE A 167 7.39 4.64 -4.45
C PHE A 167 6.91 3.70 -5.56
N PRO A 168 7.41 3.83 -6.80
CA PRO A 168 7.06 2.92 -7.88
C PRO A 168 7.42 1.48 -7.52
N PRO A 169 6.57 0.48 -7.82
CA PRO A 169 6.85 -0.92 -7.49
C PRO A 169 7.84 -1.55 -8.49
N VAL A 170 9.07 -1.05 -8.46
CA VAL A 170 10.16 -1.54 -9.32
C VAL A 170 10.80 -2.78 -8.69
N PRO A 171 10.97 -3.89 -9.44
CA PRO A 171 11.56 -5.12 -8.93
C PRO A 171 13.00 -4.93 -8.44
N ALA A 172 13.30 -5.40 -7.23
CA ALA A 172 14.63 -5.40 -6.66
C ALA A 172 15.42 -6.63 -7.11
N LEU A 173 15.98 -6.61 -8.31
CA LEU A 173 16.65 -7.77 -8.92
C LEU A 173 17.88 -8.24 -8.14
N TYR A 174 18.55 -7.37 -7.38
CA TYR A 174 19.64 -7.76 -6.49
C TYR A 174 19.24 -8.79 -5.43
N ALA A 175 17.96 -8.83 -5.07
CA ALA A 175 17.41 -9.83 -4.15
C ALA A 175 17.27 -11.21 -4.79
N LYS A 176 17.43 -11.30 -6.13
CA LYS A 176 17.28 -12.53 -6.93
C LYS A 176 15.93 -13.22 -6.66
N PRO A 177 14.79 -12.51 -6.85
CA PRO A 177 13.46 -13.07 -6.59
C PRO A 177 13.21 -14.25 -7.54
N LYS A 178 12.58 -15.31 -7.02
CA LYS A 178 12.27 -16.53 -7.79
C LYS A 178 10.83 -16.56 -8.29
N SER A 179 10.00 -15.64 -7.81
CA SER A 179 8.59 -15.55 -8.20
C SER A 179 8.09 -14.11 -8.14
N VAL A 180 6.93 -13.86 -8.74
CA VAL A 180 6.22 -12.57 -8.66
C VAL A 180 5.83 -12.25 -7.22
N GLU A 181 5.44 -13.26 -6.45
CA GLU A 181 5.09 -13.13 -5.04
C GLU A 181 6.27 -12.59 -4.23
N GLU A 182 7.49 -13.10 -4.44
CA GLU A 182 8.70 -12.59 -3.78
C GLU A 182 8.99 -11.13 -4.16
N MET A 183 8.70 -10.71 -5.40
CA MET A 183 8.83 -9.30 -5.81
C MET A 183 7.82 -8.41 -5.07
N VAL A 184 6.57 -8.87 -4.96
CA VAL A 184 5.51 -8.18 -4.22
C VAL A 184 5.87 -8.09 -2.73
N GLU A 185 6.31 -9.19 -2.12
CA GLU A 185 6.74 -9.22 -0.72
C GLU A 185 7.87 -8.25 -0.43
N HIS A 186 8.88 -8.23 -1.30
CA HIS A 186 10.01 -7.31 -1.16
C HIS A 186 9.55 -5.85 -1.21
N THR A 187 8.73 -5.49 -2.19
CA THR A 187 8.20 -4.13 -2.34
C THR A 187 7.38 -3.71 -1.12
N VAL A 188 6.44 -4.56 -0.68
CA VAL A 188 5.59 -4.31 0.49
C VAL A 188 6.42 -4.14 1.76
N ALA A 189 7.41 -4.99 1.97
CA ALA A 189 8.28 -4.87 3.13
C ALA A 189 9.09 -3.57 3.13
N ARG A 190 9.58 -3.11 1.97
CA ARG A 190 10.27 -1.83 1.83
C ARG A 190 9.35 -0.63 2.11
N VAL A 191 8.08 -0.72 1.69
CA VAL A 191 7.06 0.29 2.04
C VAL A 191 6.81 0.32 3.55
N LEU A 192 6.67 -0.85 4.17
CA LEU A 192 6.45 -0.98 5.62
C LEU A 192 7.64 -0.50 6.46
N ASP A 193 8.88 -0.65 5.95
CA ASP A 193 10.07 -0.06 6.58
C ASP A 193 9.93 1.45 6.81
N LEU A 194 9.26 2.16 5.89
CA LEU A 194 9.01 3.60 6.03
C LEU A 194 8.14 3.94 7.25
N TYR A 195 7.37 2.99 7.76
CA TYR A 195 6.54 3.11 8.96
C TYR A 195 7.16 2.45 10.20
N GLY A 196 8.42 2.00 10.09
CA GLY A 196 9.09 1.27 11.17
C GLY A 196 8.57 -0.15 11.41
N ILE A 197 7.80 -0.69 10.47
CA ILE A 197 7.26 -2.05 10.52
C ILE A 197 8.24 -2.99 9.83
N ARG A 198 8.83 -3.91 10.56
CA ARG A 198 9.71 -4.93 9.98
C ARG A 198 8.90 -6.13 9.50
N ALA A 199 8.75 -6.26 8.18
CA ALA A 199 8.20 -7.47 7.58
C ALA A 199 9.28 -8.57 7.53
N PRO A 200 8.94 -9.83 7.87
CA PRO A 200 9.88 -10.93 7.78
C PRO A 200 10.14 -11.32 6.31
N GLY A 201 11.24 -12.02 6.07
CA GLY A 201 11.45 -12.76 4.81
C GLY A 201 12.08 -11.97 3.66
N ILE A 202 12.46 -10.71 3.83
CA ILE A 202 13.10 -9.95 2.75
C ILE A 202 14.63 -10.01 2.80
N ARG A 203 15.25 -10.13 1.64
CA ARG A 203 16.69 -10.02 1.48
C ARG A 203 17.09 -8.55 1.40
N ARG A 204 17.80 -8.07 2.42
CA ARG A 204 18.30 -6.69 2.45
C ARG A 204 19.66 -6.61 1.77
N TRP A 205 19.91 -5.50 1.09
CA TRP A 205 21.23 -5.23 0.52
C TRP A 205 22.26 -5.05 1.64
N ALA A 206 23.30 -5.87 1.61
CA ALA A 206 24.39 -5.86 2.60
C ALA A 206 25.73 -5.40 2.00
N GLY A 207 25.70 -4.77 0.84
CA GLY A 207 26.90 -4.39 0.06
C GLY A 207 27.37 -5.51 -0.88
N MET A 208 28.25 -5.17 -1.80
CA MET A 208 28.91 -6.13 -2.68
C MET A 208 30.01 -6.87 -1.91
N LYS A 209 29.62 -7.92 -1.16
CA LYS A 209 30.62 -8.80 -0.56
C LYS A 209 30.96 -9.93 -1.52
N GLY A 210 32.23 -9.92 -2.01
CA GLY A 210 32.91 -11.14 -2.45
C GLY A 210 32.46 -11.74 -3.78
N SER A 211 32.12 -10.97 -4.80
CA SER A 211 32.13 -11.44 -6.17
C SER A 211 32.93 -10.47 -7.04
N SER A 212 34.24 -10.57 -6.94
CA SER A 212 35.04 -10.21 -8.13
C SER A 212 34.57 -11.16 -9.24
N PRO A 213 34.12 -10.67 -10.41
CA PRO A 213 33.93 -11.55 -11.55
C PRO A 213 35.29 -12.24 -11.77
N ALA A 214 35.29 -13.55 -11.96
CA ALA A 214 36.49 -14.25 -12.44
C ALA A 214 36.99 -13.45 -13.67
N ARG A 215 38.22 -13.01 -13.63
CA ARG A 215 38.87 -12.42 -14.81
C ARG A 215 39.08 -13.58 -15.75
N ASP A 216 38.28 -13.65 -16.80
CA ASP A 216 38.56 -14.49 -17.97
C ASP A 216 39.77 -13.94 -18.73
#